data_005ad91b8bb8ddd4faeecddb976adc97
#
_entry.id   005ad91b8bb8ddd4faeecddb976adc97
#
_cell.length_a   1.000
_cell.length_b   1.000
_cell.length_c   1.000
_cell.angle_alpha   90.00
_cell.angle_beta   90.00
_cell.angle_gamma   90.00
#
_symmetry.space_group_name_H-M   'P 1'
#
loop_
_entity.id
_entity.type
_entity.pdbx_description
1 polymer ?
#
loop_
_entity_poly.entity_id
_entity_poly.type
_entity_poly.pdbx_seq_one_letter_code
_entity_poly.pdbx_strand_id
1 'polypeptide(L)'
;MSQTVTFDDVWKMFQETDRKFQEMVREDRERRVETDRKSQETDRKFQETDRKFQEMVREDRERRAETDRQIKEVSAQMRETDRKVKEVSRQIGQMGGRLGEFVEGLVAPACKTLFAQRGIPIHKVSRRMEADLPGDRHMEIDLFVVNTDAVSLVEVKSKLTIEDVREHTVRMSEFKEFFPEYADKKAIGAVAGMVVEENVIRFAIRNGLFVMVQAGDSVHLANDEAFVPRTW
;
A
#
# COMPACT_ATOMS: atom_id res chain seq x y z
N MET A 1 19.99 -82.02 77.84
CA MET A 1 18.97 -82.97 77.37
C MET A 1 18.84 -82.82 75.85
N SER A 2 19.42 -83.71 75.09
CA SER A 2 19.27 -83.74 73.62
C SER A 2 17.85 -84.20 73.33
N GLN A 3 17.01 -83.30 72.71
CA GLN A 3 15.69 -83.71 72.18
C GLN A 3 15.98 -84.71 71.04
N THR A 4 15.53 -85.94 71.22
CA THR A 4 15.55 -86.97 70.15
C THR A 4 14.45 -86.56 69.12
N VAL A 5 14.87 -86.19 67.92
CA VAL A 5 13.94 -85.88 66.80
C VAL A 5 13.24 -87.19 66.46
N THR A 6 11.90 -87.17 66.51
CA THR A 6 11.10 -88.36 66.20
C THR A 6 10.77 -88.40 64.68
N PHE A 7 10.38 -89.62 64.19
CA PHE A 7 9.97 -89.77 62.79
C PHE A 7 8.79 -88.83 62.43
N ASP A 8 7.89 -88.59 63.35
CA ASP A 8 6.77 -87.65 63.20
C ASP A 8 7.25 -86.21 63.03
N ASP A 9 8.27 -85.79 63.71
CA ASP A 9 8.82 -84.44 63.59
C ASP A 9 9.47 -84.26 62.19
N VAL A 10 10.18 -85.23 61.69
CA VAL A 10 10.74 -85.22 60.32
C VAL A 10 9.68 -85.25 59.28
N TRP A 11 8.59 -86.02 59.47
CA TRP A 11 7.46 -86.05 58.53
C TRP A 11 6.69 -84.75 58.47
N LYS A 12 6.44 -84.08 59.59
CA LYS A 12 5.85 -82.73 59.63
C LYS A 12 6.72 -81.72 58.95
N MET A 13 8.02 -81.71 59.15
CA MET A 13 8.95 -80.86 58.44
C MET A 13 8.89 -81.04 56.91
N PHE A 14 8.74 -82.28 56.48
CA PHE A 14 8.67 -82.66 55.07
C PHE A 14 7.35 -82.11 54.45
N GLN A 15 6.25 -82.31 55.15
CA GLN A 15 4.94 -81.72 54.70
C GLN A 15 4.93 -80.18 54.65
N GLU A 16 5.56 -79.55 55.64
CA GLU A 16 5.67 -78.12 55.68
C GLU A 16 6.54 -77.58 54.54
N THR A 17 7.63 -78.26 54.24
CA THR A 17 8.56 -77.94 53.13
C THR A 17 7.84 -78.12 51.78
N ASP A 18 7.10 -79.20 51.60
CA ASP A 18 6.33 -79.45 50.38
C ASP A 18 5.23 -78.36 50.15
N ARG A 19 4.55 -78.01 51.25
CA ARG A 19 3.57 -76.90 51.17
C ARG A 19 4.24 -75.61 50.77
N LYS A 20 5.34 -75.18 51.37
CA LYS A 20 6.08 -73.99 51.01
C LYS A 20 6.62 -74.03 49.57
N PHE A 21 7.01 -75.17 49.11
CA PHE A 21 7.44 -75.36 47.74
C PHE A 21 6.26 -75.18 46.75
N GLN A 22 5.11 -75.77 47.06
CA GLN A 22 3.89 -75.61 46.25
C GLN A 22 3.42 -74.10 46.22
N GLU A 23 3.49 -73.42 47.36
CA GLU A 23 3.15 -71.99 47.45
C GLU A 23 4.14 -71.16 46.61
N MET A 24 5.44 -71.42 46.68
CA MET A 24 6.46 -70.72 45.88
C MET A 24 6.28 -70.98 44.39
N VAL A 25 5.98 -72.19 43.95
CA VAL A 25 5.70 -72.48 42.53
C VAL A 25 4.46 -71.78 42.06
N ARG A 26 3.39 -71.65 42.89
CA ARG A 26 2.22 -70.88 42.55
C ARG A 26 2.50 -69.40 42.43
N GLU A 27 3.24 -68.80 43.36
CA GLU A 27 3.59 -67.39 43.32
C GLU A 27 4.50 -67.05 42.11
N ASP A 28 5.41 -67.94 41.75
CA ASP A 28 6.26 -67.80 40.59
C ASP A 28 5.44 -67.84 39.28
N ARG A 29 4.47 -68.71 39.21
CA ARG A 29 3.55 -68.81 38.09
C ARG A 29 2.69 -67.54 37.95
N GLU A 30 2.16 -67.03 39.07
CA GLU A 30 1.38 -65.78 39.08
C GLU A 30 2.22 -64.58 38.66
N ARG A 31 3.47 -64.50 39.13
CA ARG A 31 4.43 -63.45 38.70
C ARG A 31 4.76 -63.52 37.21
N ARG A 32 4.92 -64.70 36.66
CA ARG A 32 5.18 -64.89 35.22
C ARG A 32 4.00 -64.40 34.39
N VAL A 33 2.77 -64.77 34.76
CA VAL A 33 1.55 -64.30 34.07
C VAL A 33 1.40 -62.81 34.15
N GLU A 34 1.68 -62.20 35.32
CA GLU A 34 1.61 -60.73 35.46
C GLU A 34 2.70 -60.03 34.63
N THR A 35 3.93 -60.60 34.55
CA THR A 35 4.99 -60.06 33.72
C THR A 35 4.65 -60.14 32.22
N ASP A 36 4.12 -61.28 31.78
CA ASP A 36 3.68 -61.44 30.38
C ASP A 36 2.57 -60.49 30.03
N ARG A 37 1.61 -60.26 30.95
CA ARG A 37 0.54 -59.27 30.73
C ARG A 37 1.08 -57.85 30.59
N LYS A 38 2.00 -57.44 31.46
CA LYS A 38 2.65 -56.14 31.41
C LYS A 38 3.48 -55.96 30.15
N SER A 39 4.20 -56.98 29.70
CA SER A 39 4.91 -56.98 28.44
C SER A 39 3.97 -56.76 27.25
N GLN A 40 2.88 -57.53 27.18
CA GLN A 40 1.86 -57.36 26.10
C GLN A 40 1.21 -55.94 26.09
N GLU A 41 0.93 -55.40 27.30
CA GLU A 41 0.40 -54.04 27.40
C GLU A 41 1.41 -52.98 26.91
N THR A 42 2.68 -53.19 27.26
CA THR A 42 3.77 -52.31 26.80
C THR A 42 3.91 -52.35 25.28
N ASP A 43 3.93 -53.53 24.69
CA ASP A 43 4.01 -53.71 23.24
C ASP A 43 2.86 -53.08 22.52
N ARG A 44 1.62 -53.20 23.07
CA ARG A 44 0.46 -52.54 22.52
C ARG A 44 0.56 -51.05 22.56
N LYS A 45 1.02 -50.44 23.66
CA LYS A 45 1.25 -48.99 23.79
C LYS A 45 2.35 -48.52 22.82
N PHE A 46 3.36 -49.31 22.60
CA PHE A 46 4.42 -49.02 21.61
C PHE A 46 3.86 -48.98 20.19
N GLN A 47 3.06 -49.95 19.80
CA GLN A 47 2.44 -50.00 18.49
C GLN A 47 1.47 -48.83 18.26
N GLU A 48 0.70 -48.44 19.30
CA GLU A 48 -0.21 -47.27 19.22
C GLU A 48 0.56 -45.97 19.06
N THR A 49 1.66 -45.83 19.80
CA THR A 49 2.55 -44.66 19.72
C THR A 49 3.20 -44.55 18.34
N ASP A 50 3.69 -45.66 17.80
CA ASP A 50 4.30 -45.67 16.45
C ASP A 50 3.28 -45.28 15.38
N ARG A 51 2.05 -45.81 15.47
CA ARG A 51 0.97 -45.42 14.54
C ARG A 51 0.67 -43.92 14.61
N LYS A 52 0.52 -43.35 15.81
CA LYS A 52 0.29 -41.91 16.00
C LYS A 52 1.45 -41.08 15.44
N PHE A 53 2.66 -41.54 15.61
CA PHE A 53 3.85 -40.88 15.05
C PHE A 53 3.83 -40.88 13.51
N GLN A 54 3.49 -41.99 12.89
CA GLN A 54 3.39 -42.11 11.44
C GLN A 54 2.26 -41.21 10.88
N GLU A 55 1.11 -41.15 11.56
CA GLU A 55 0.01 -40.25 11.20
C GLU A 55 0.44 -38.78 11.29
N MET A 56 1.11 -38.36 12.36
CA MET A 56 1.63 -37.00 12.53
C MET A 56 2.64 -36.62 11.45
N VAL A 57 3.56 -37.51 11.10
CA VAL A 57 4.55 -37.28 10.02
C VAL A 57 3.85 -37.11 8.68
N ARG A 58 2.79 -37.86 8.40
CA ARG A 58 2.01 -37.74 7.16
C ARG A 58 1.29 -36.39 7.10
N GLU A 59 0.62 -36.00 8.18
CA GLU A 59 -0.09 -34.73 8.27
C GLU A 59 0.86 -33.52 8.14
N ASP A 60 2.06 -33.61 8.73
CA ASP A 60 3.05 -32.55 8.61
C ASP A 60 3.56 -32.42 7.16
N ARG A 61 3.76 -33.55 6.47
CA ARG A 61 4.14 -33.55 5.05
C ARG A 61 3.06 -32.96 4.16
N GLU A 62 1.79 -33.27 4.41
CA GLU A 62 0.66 -32.71 3.68
C GLU A 62 0.54 -31.19 3.92
N ARG A 63 0.67 -30.72 5.16
CA ARG A 63 0.69 -29.28 5.49
C ARG A 63 1.84 -28.54 4.82
N ARG A 64 3.02 -29.11 4.79
CA ARG A 64 4.17 -28.50 4.09
C ARG A 64 3.92 -28.40 2.59
N ALA A 65 3.38 -29.43 1.97
CA ALA A 65 3.06 -29.41 0.55
C ALA A 65 2.00 -28.36 0.20
N GLU A 66 0.99 -28.17 1.06
CA GLU A 66 -0.02 -27.13 0.89
C GLU A 66 0.56 -25.72 1.07
N THR A 67 1.40 -25.52 2.09
CA THR A 67 2.11 -24.25 2.30
C THR A 67 2.99 -23.89 1.10
N ASP A 68 3.72 -24.86 0.55
CA ASP A 68 4.56 -24.66 -0.63
C ASP A 68 3.73 -24.26 -1.88
N ARG A 69 2.53 -24.82 -2.03
CA ARG A 69 1.60 -24.39 -3.10
C ARG A 69 1.17 -22.95 -2.93
N GLN A 70 0.74 -22.58 -1.71
CA GLN A 70 0.30 -21.22 -1.40
C GLN A 70 1.44 -20.20 -1.61
N ILE A 71 2.65 -20.52 -1.19
CA ILE A 71 3.83 -19.66 -1.42
C ILE A 71 4.08 -19.45 -2.92
N LYS A 72 3.96 -20.51 -3.73
CA LYS A 72 4.13 -20.40 -5.18
C LYS A 72 3.04 -19.54 -5.84
N GLU A 73 1.79 -19.70 -5.40
CA GLU A 73 0.66 -18.91 -5.90
C GLU A 73 0.81 -17.42 -5.53
N VAL A 74 1.10 -17.11 -4.26
CA VAL A 74 1.35 -15.73 -3.81
C VAL A 74 2.53 -15.11 -4.55
N SER A 75 3.60 -15.88 -4.78
CA SER A 75 4.76 -15.42 -5.55
C SER A 75 4.42 -15.10 -7.00
N ALA A 76 3.53 -15.88 -7.63
CA ALA A 76 3.05 -15.62 -8.98
C ALA A 76 2.19 -14.35 -9.03
N GLN A 77 1.26 -14.17 -8.08
CA GLN A 77 0.43 -12.97 -7.97
C GLN A 77 1.27 -11.71 -7.71
N MET A 78 2.30 -11.82 -6.88
CA MET A 78 3.22 -10.72 -6.59
C MET A 78 3.98 -10.26 -7.86
N ARG A 79 4.46 -11.21 -8.69
CA ARG A 79 5.10 -10.89 -9.98
C ARG A 79 4.15 -10.22 -10.96
N GLU A 80 2.89 -10.65 -11.00
CA GLU A 80 1.87 -10.03 -11.85
C GLU A 80 1.55 -8.60 -11.38
N THR A 81 1.43 -8.39 -10.07
CA THR A 81 1.22 -7.08 -9.47
C THR A 81 2.38 -6.14 -9.78
N ASP A 82 3.63 -6.60 -9.61
CA ASP A 82 4.84 -5.84 -9.96
C ASP A 82 4.84 -5.40 -11.43
N ARG A 83 4.42 -6.30 -12.34
CA ARG A 83 4.32 -5.96 -13.75
C ARG A 83 3.27 -4.88 -14.01
N LYS A 84 2.10 -4.99 -13.36
CA LYS A 84 1.03 -3.98 -13.47
C LYS A 84 1.47 -2.63 -12.90
N VAL A 85 2.14 -2.61 -11.75
CA VAL A 85 2.69 -1.39 -11.14
C VAL A 85 3.71 -0.71 -12.07
N LYS A 86 4.63 -1.47 -12.67
CA LYS A 86 5.60 -0.93 -13.64
C LYS A 86 4.92 -0.35 -14.87
N GLU A 87 3.90 -1.02 -15.38
CA GLU A 87 3.14 -0.53 -16.54
C GLU A 87 2.38 0.76 -16.22
N VAL A 88 1.70 0.83 -15.06
CA VAL A 88 1.02 2.04 -14.59
C VAL A 88 2.02 3.19 -14.37
N SER A 89 3.17 2.92 -13.75
CA SER A 89 4.23 3.93 -13.56
C SER A 89 4.75 4.47 -14.90
N ARG A 90 4.91 3.60 -15.90
CA ARG A 90 5.30 4.01 -17.27
C ARG A 90 4.24 4.90 -17.90
N GLN A 91 2.95 4.56 -17.77
CA GLN A 91 1.84 5.36 -18.29
C GLN A 91 1.77 6.73 -17.61
N ILE A 92 1.94 6.80 -16.28
CA ILE A 92 2.00 8.06 -15.53
C ILE A 92 3.18 8.91 -16.02
N GLY A 93 4.36 8.33 -16.21
CA GLY A 93 5.52 9.03 -16.77
C GLY A 93 5.26 9.61 -18.16
N GLN A 94 4.58 8.86 -19.03
CA GLN A 94 4.19 9.36 -20.36
C GLN A 94 3.15 10.49 -20.30
N MET A 95 2.19 10.42 -19.37
CA MET A 95 1.22 11.49 -19.15
C MET A 95 1.91 12.76 -18.64
N GLY A 96 2.84 12.64 -17.68
CA GLY A 96 3.63 13.75 -17.18
C GLY A 96 4.47 14.42 -18.29
N GLY A 97 5.09 13.64 -19.16
CA GLY A 97 5.82 14.16 -20.33
C GLY A 97 4.93 14.93 -21.28
N ARG A 98 3.75 14.42 -21.61
CA ARG A 98 2.79 15.14 -22.49
C ARG A 98 2.28 16.44 -21.86
N LEU A 99 2.03 16.46 -20.56
CA LEU A 99 1.65 17.68 -19.85
C LEU A 99 2.79 18.70 -19.87
N GLY A 100 4.05 18.25 -19.63
CA GLY A 100 5.23 19.08 -19.74
C GLY A 100 5.37 19.72 -21.15
N GLU A 101 5.21 18.91 -22.20
CA GLU A 101 5.23 19.40 -23.60
C GLU A 101 4.11 20.43 -23.86
N PHE A 102 2.90 20.21 -23.33
CA PHE A 102 1.80 21.17 -23.44
C PHE A 102 2.13 22.48 -22.74
N VAL A 103 2.63 22.43 -21.50
CA VAL A 103 3.02 23.63 -20.75
C VAL A 103 4.16 24.38 -21.46
N GLU A 104 5.20 23.67 -21.86
CA GLU A 104 6.40 24.27 -22.42
C GLU A 104 6.26 24.68 -23.88
N GLY A 105 5.64 23.83 -24.68
CA GLY A 105 5.52 24.02 -26.11
C GLY A 105 4.37 24.93 -26.55
N LEU A 106 3.28 24.93 -25.78
CA LEU A 106 2.05 25.63 -26.19
C LEU A 106 1.64 26.76 -25.24
N VAL A 107 1.47 26.47 -23.93
CA VAL A 107 0.88 27.45 -23.00
C VAL A 107 1.85 28.59 -22.69
N ALA A 108 3.10 28.29 -22.34
CA ALA A 108 4.05 29.32 -21.98
C ALA A 108 4.37 30.33 -23.12
N PRO A 109 4.57 29.87 -24.38
CA PRO A 109 4.68 30.80 -25.51
C PRO A 109 3.40 31.58 -25.77
N ALA A 110 2.21 30.92 -25.69
CA ALA A 110 0.93 31.56 -25.94
C ALA A 110 0.60 32.65 -24.91
N CYS A 111 1.01 32.51 -23.66
CA CYS A 111 0.82 33.50 -22.61
C CYS A 111 1.30 34.88 -23.05
N LYS A 112 2.47 34.99 -23.67
CA LYS A 112 3.03 36.27 -24.14
C LYS A 112 2.12 36.95 -25.15
N THR A 113 1.65 36.22 -26.16
CA THR A 113 0.81 36.74 -27.22
C THR A 113 -0.61 37.05 -26.75
N LEU A 114 -1.22 36.11 -26.04
CA LEU A 114 -2.61 36.20 -25.60
C LEU A 114 -2.81 37.32 -24.56
N PHE A 115 -1.91 37.46 -23.62
CA PHE A 115 -2.00 38.56 -22.65
C PHE A 115 -1.67 39.91 -23.27
N ALA A 116 -0.68 39.98 -24.20
CA ALA A 116 -0.40 41.22 -24.94
C ALA A 116 -1.62 41.70 -25.75
N GLN A 117 -2.36 40.81 -26.39
CA GLN A 117 -3.63 41.13 -27.09
C GLN A 117 -4.71 41.71 -26.16
N ARG A 118 -4.63 41.43 -24.88
CA ARG A 118 -5.52 41.92 -23.83
C ARG A 118 -4.97 43.19 -23.12
N GLY A 119 -3.92 43.80 -23.66
CA GLY A 119 -3.32 44.99 -23.08
C GLY A 119 -2.45 44.73 -21.86
N ILE A 120 -2.04 43.47 -21.64
CA ILE A 120 -1.17 43.03 -20.56
C ILE A 120 0.17 42.58 -21.15
N PRO A 121 1.10 43.52 -21.51
CA PRO A 121 2.37 43.16 -22.08
C PRO A 121 3.24 42.39 -21.07
N ILE A 122 3.77 41.25 -21.50
CA ILE A 122 4.54 40.36 -20.61
C ILE A 122 6.03 40.57 -20.80
N HIS A 123 6.74 40.78 -19.70
CA HIS A 123 8.17 40.89 -19.66
C HIS A 123 8.89 39.58 -19.29
N LYS A 124 8.27 38.80 -18.39
CA LYS A 124 8.91 37.58 -17.90
C LYS A 124 7.87 36.48 -17.71
N VAL A 125 8.23 35.25 -18.10
CA VAL A 125 7.49 34.02 -17.78
C VAL A 125 8.44 33.11 -17.02
N SER A 126 8.02 32.73 -15.82
CA SER A 126 8.72 31.75 -14.99
C SER A 126 7.86 30.50 -14.88
N ARG A 127 8.48 29.34 -14.85
CA ARG A 127 7.80 28.03 -14.66
C ARG A 127 8.05 27.57 -13.25
N ARG A 128 7.07 26.92 -12.67
CA ARG A 128 7.13 26.31 -11.36
C ARG A 128 7.77 27.24 -10.32
N MET A 129 6.96 28.20 -9.86
CA MET A 129 7.34 28.99 -8.69
C MET A 129 6.77 28.35 -7.44
N GLU A 130 7.61 28.20 -6.44
CA GLU A 130 7.27 27.58 -5.17
C GLU A 130 7.58 28.54 -4.02
N ALA A 131 6.73 28.54 -3.01
CA ALA A 131 6.97 29.26 -1.76
C ALA A 131 6.42 28.46 -0.58
N ASP A 132 7.16 28.50 0.53
CA ASP A 132 6.80 27.85 1.80
C ASP A 132 6.59 28.89 2.89
N LEU A 133 5.53 28.73 3.66
CA LEU A 133 5.24 29.52 4.85
C LEU A 133 5.26 28.63 6.11
N PRO A 134 5.45 29.20 7.32
CA PRO A 134 5.35 28.44 8.56
C PRO A 134 4.03 27.68 8.69
N GLY A 135 4.06 26.48 9.31
CA GLY A 135 2.89 25.63 9.51
C GLY A 135 2.57 24.74 8.32
N ASP A 136 3.58 24.23 7.59
CA ASP A 136 3.45 23.32 6.45
C ASP A 136 2.57 23.87 5.30
N ARG A 137 2.52 25.20 5.18
CA ARG A 137 1.81 25.89 4.09
C ARG A 137 2.73 26.00 2.87
N HIS A 138 2.32 25.40 1.77
CA HIS A 138 3.07 25.38 0.51
C HIS A 138 2.21 25.93 -0.64
N MET A 139 2.79 26.72 -1.53
CA MET A 139 2.17 27.16 -2.77
C MET A 139 3.09 26.87 -3.96
N GLU A 140 2.55 26.16 -4.94
CA GLU A 140 3.17 25.95 -6.26
C GLU A 140 2.34 26.63 -7.34
N ILE A 141 3.00 27.31 -8.28
CA ILE A 141 2.41 28.00 -9.44
C ILE A 141 3.06 27.42 -10.71
N ASP A 142 2.26 26.79 -11.59
CA ASP A 142 2.77 26.13 -12.80
C ASP A 142 3.46 27.11 -13.75
N LEU A 143 2.79 28.25 -14.05
CA LEU A 143 3.36 29.35 -14.83
C LEU A 143 3.08 30.68 -14.14
N PHE A 144 4.13 31.44 -13.93
CA PHE A 144 4.07 32.77 -13.36
C PHE A 144 4.54 33.81 -14.37
N VAL A 145 3.69 34.77 -14.62
CA VAL A 145 3.86 35.78 -15.66
C VAL A 145 3.92 37.16 -15.04
N VAL A 146 4.92 37.95 -15.41
CA VAL A 146 5.16 39.27 -14.80
C VAL A 146 5.19 40.35 -15.87
N ASN A 147 4.48 41.45 -15.60
CA ASN A 147 4.65 42.71 -16.29
C ASN A 147 4.96 43.85 -15.30
N THR A 148 4.99 45.11 -15.76
CA THR A 148 5.25 46.28 -14.94
C THR A 148 4.25 46.43 -13.78
N ASP A 149 2.94 46.28 -14.05
CA ASP A 149 1.87 46.64 -13.12
C ASP A 149 1.09 45.42 -12.60
N ALA A 150 1.27 44.26 -13.22
CA ALA A 150 0.52 43.04 -12.91
C ALA A 150 1.37 41.79 -12.95
N VAL A 151 0.90 40.78 -12.24
CA VAL A 151 1.34 39.41 -12.34
C VAL A 151 0.19 38.50 -12.71
N SER A 152 0.46 37.41 -13.42
CA SER A 152 -0.55 36.41 -13.69
C SER A 152 -0.10 35.02 -13.24
N LEU A 153 -0.96 34.34 -12.49
CA LEU A 153 -0.78 32.97 -12.07
C LEU A 153 -1.60 32.09 -13.01
N VAL A 154 -0.94 31.15 -13.65
CA VAL A 154 -1.57 30.21 -14.59
C VAL A 154 -1.45 28.80 -14.05
N GLU A 155 -2.59 28.18 -13.80
CA GLU A 155 -2.70 26.76 -13.45
C GLU A 155 -2.89 25.95 -14.73
N VAL A 156 -2.15 24.86 -14.92
CA VAL A 156 -2.19 24.04 -16.13
C VAL A 156 -2.54 22.60 -15.81
N LYS A 157 -3.58 22.08 -16.47
CA LYS A 157 -4.05 20.70 -16.28
C LYS A 157 -4.20 19.98 -17.62
N SER A 158 -3.98 18.67 -17.63
CA SER A 158 -4.31 17.82 -18.79
C SER A 158 -5.83 17.78 -19.03
N LYS A 159 -6.62 17.65 -17.97
CA LYS A 159 -8.07 17.83 -17.98
C LYS A 159 -8.44 18.80 -16.84
N LEU A 160 -8.92 19.99 -17.20
CA LEU A 160 -9.33 21.00 -16.23
C LEU A 160 -10.72 20.67 -15.68
N THR A 161 -10.90 20.77 -14.37
CA THR A 161 -12.15 20.52 -13.65
C THR A 161 -12.65 21.76 -12.91
N ILE A 162 -13.90 21.75 -12.44
CA ILE A 162 -14.45 22.81 -11.59
C ILE A 162 -13.67 22.91 -10.27
N GLU A 163 -13.20 21.80 -9.74
CA GLU A 163 -12.43 21.77 -8.48
C GLU A 163 -11.07 22.43 -8.66
N ASP A 164 -10.35 22.15 -9.74
CA ASP A 164 -9.10 22.84 -10.06
C ASP A 164 -9.28 24.37 -10.12
N VAL A 165 -10.40 24.83 -10.70
CA VAL A 165 -10.74 26.27 -10.76
C VAL A 165 -10.98 26.85 -9.37
N ARG A 166 -11.66 26.11 -8.47
CA ARG A 166 -11.88 26.54 -7.08
C ARG A 166 -10.58 26.62 -6.31
N GLU A 167 -9.77 25.59 -6.38
CA GLU A 167 -8.45 25.55 -5.72
C GLU A 167 -7.56 26.70 -6.21
N HIS A 168 -7.55 26.94 -7.52
CA HIS A 168 -6.80 28.06 -8.08
C HIS A 168 -7.32 29.41 -7.61
N THR A 169 -8.65 29.57 -7.48
CA THR A 169 -9.24 30.81 -6.95
C THR A 169 -8.85 31.06 -5.48
N VAL A 170 -8.78 30.00 -4.65
CA VAL A 170 -8.26 30.09 -3.28
C VAL A 170 -6.80 30.51 -3.31
N ARG A 171 -5.98 29.85 -4.12
CA ARG A 171 -4.55 30.16 -4.30
C ARG A 171 -4.33 31.61 -4.72
N MET A 172 -5.17 32.14 -5.62
CA MET A 172 -5.16 33.56 -6.00
C MET A 172 -5.39 34.50 -4.80
N SER A 173 -6.25 34.15 -3.86
CA SER A 173 -6.53 34.97 -2.67
C SER A 173 -5.39 34.95 -1.66
N GLU A 174 -4.62 33.90 -1.60
CA GLU A 174 -3.48 33.72 -0.70
C GLU A 174 -2.14 34.18 -1.32
N PHE A 175 -2.11 34.40 -2.62
CA PHE A 175 -0.87 34.68 -3.38
C PHE A 175 0.02 35.74 -2.73
N LYS A 176 -0.54 36.88 -2.37
CA LYS A 176 0.24 38.00 -1.82
C LYS A 176 0.82 37.75 -0.42
N GLU A 177 0.27 36.78 0.29
CA GLU A 177 0.86 36.29 1.54
C GLU A 177 2.10 35.46 1.28
N PHE A 178 2.07 34.58 0.27
CA PHE A 178 3.20 33.74 -0.11
C PHE A 178 4.30 34.48 -0.84
N PHE A 179 3.94 35.53 -1.61
CA PHE A 179 4.84 36.28 -2.45
C PHE A 179 4.68 37.80 -2.17
N PRO A 180 5.10 38.28 -0.99
CA PRO A 180 4.93 39.67 -0.56
C PRO A 180 5.65 40.69 -1.45
N GLU A 181 6.68 40.27 -2.20
CA GLU A 181 7.40 41.11 -3.17
C GLU A 181 6.52 41.56 -4.36
N TYR A 182 5.36 40.94 -4.56
CA TYR A 182 4.38 41.32 -5.58
C TYR A 182 3.09 41.92 -4.99
N ALA A 183 3.11 42.36 -3.74
CA ALA A 183 1.91 42.87 -3.05
C ALA A 183 1.36 44.15 -3.70
N ASP A 184 2.22 44.95 -4.31
CA ASP A 184 1.90 46.17 -5.02
C ASP A 184 1.33 45.93 -6.42
N LYS A 185 1.46 44.72 -6.98
CA LYS A 185 0.98 44.39 -8.31
C LYS A 185 -0.43 43.85 -8.32
N LYS A 186 -1.14 44.05 -9.42
CA LYS A 186 -2.43 43.41 -9.68
C LYS A 186 -2.18 41.93 -9.98
N ALA A 187 -2.71 41.02 -9.17
CA ALA A 187 -2.65 39.60 -9.46
C ALA A 187 -3.88 39.20 -10.31
N ILE A 188 -3.63 38.50 -11.42
CA ILE A 188 -4.64 38.04 -12.39
C ILE A 188 -4.51 36.52 -12.49
N GLY A 189 -5.63 35.82 -12.35
CA GLY A 189 -5.66 34.37 -12.48
C GLY A 189 -5.95 33.91 -13.90
N ALA A 190 -5.32 32.83 -14.30
CA ALA A 190 -5.62 32.12 -15.52
C ALA A 190 -5.58 30.59 -15.28
N VAL A 191 -6.36 29.86 -16.06
CA VAL A 191 -6.32 28.40 -16.10
C VAL A 191 -6.13 27.94 -17.54
N ALA A 192 -5.38 26.85 -17.72
CA ALA A 192 -5.13 26.25 -19.03
C ALA A 192 -5.42 24.75 -19.00
N GLY A 193 -6.04 24.23 -20.06
CA GLY A 193 -6.34 22.80 -20.17
C GLY A 193 -6.18 22.26 -21.58
N MET A 194 -5.65 21.02 -21.69
CA MET A 194 -5.68 20.29 -22.95
C MET A 194 -7.13 19.88 -23.28
N VAL A 195 -7.87 19.45 -22.25
CA VAL A 195 -9.30 19.13 -22.34
C VAL A 195 -10.04 19.97 -21.31
N VAL A 196 -11.00 20.77 -21.76
CA VAL A 196 -11.82 21.64 -20.91
C VAL A 196 -13.26 21.54 -21.35
N GLU A 197 -14.16 21.16 -20.46
CA GLU A 197 -15.59 21.10 -20.72
C GLU A 197 -16.22 22.48 -20.65
N GLU A 198 -17.27 22.70 -21.43
CA GLU A 198 -17.94 24.02 -21.56
C GLU A 198 -18.47 24.59 -20.23
N ASN A 199 -18.98 23.73 -19.34
CA ASN A 199 -19.40 24.09 -17.99
C ASN A 199 -18.25 24.62 -17.13
N VAL A 200 -17.02 24.04 -17.29
CA VAL A 200 -15.80 24.46 -16.60
C VAL A 200 -15.33 25.82 -17.13
N ILE A 201 -15.34 25.99 -18.45
CA ILE A 201 -15.04 27.30 -19.09
C ILE A 201 -15.92 28.40 -18.50
N ARG A 202 -17.25 28.20 -18.55
CA ARG A 202 -18.21 29.17 -17.99
C ARG A 202 -18.03 29.43 -16.51
N PHE A 203 -17.67 28.38 -15.74
CA PHE A 203 -17.41 28.53 -14.31
C PHE A 203 -16.15 29.37 -14.06
N ALA A 204 -15.04 29.10 -14.76
CA ALA A 204 -13.80 29.84 -14.61
C ALA A 204 -13.96 31.32 -15.01
N ILE A 205 -14.65 31.61 -16.13
CA ILE A 205 -14.95 33.00 -16.59
C ILE A 205 -15.76 33.72 -15.52
N ARG A 206 -16.80 33.10 -14.94
CA ARG A 206 -17.62 33.73 -13.87
C ARG A 206 -16.82 34.01 -12.59
N ASN A 207 -15.75 33.27 -12.35
CA ASN A 207 -14.82 33.51 -11.23
C ASN A 207 -13.74 34.55 -11.57
N GLY A 208 -13.80 35.15 -12.75
CA GLY A 208 -12.88 36.22 -13.18
C GLY A 208 -11.53 35.73 -13.68
N LEU A 209 -11.44 34.47 -14.12
CA LEU A 209 -10.21 33.89 -14.62
C LEU A 209 -10.15 33.90 -16.15
N PHE A 210 -8.97 34.11 -16.71
CA PHE A 210 -8.70 33.75 -18.10
C PHE A 210 -8.73 32.24 -18.27
N VAL A 211 -9.26 31.79 -19.41
CA VAL A 211 -9.30 30.34 -19.73
C VAL A 211 -8.58 30.10 -21.05
N MET A 212 -7.52 29.35 -21.00
CA MET A 212 -6.73 28.91 -22.16
C MET A 212 -7.12 27.49 -22.52
N VAL A 213 -7.50 27.26 -23.76
CA VAL A 213 -7.87 25.95 -24.27
C VAL A 213 -7.02 25.56 -25.45
N GLN A 214 -6.66 24.30 -25.54
CA GLN A 214 -5.92 23.76 -26.70
C GLN A 214 -6.87 23.61 -27.88
N ALA A 215 -6.40 24.03 -29.07
CA ALA A 215 -7.02 23.78 -30.35
C ALA A 215 -5.98 23.33 -31.37
N GLY A 216 -5.89 22.03 -31.59
CA GLY A 216 -4.80 21.44 -32.39
C GLY A 216 -3.43 21.72 -31.76
N ASP A 217 -2.57 22.34 -32.56
CA ASP A 217 -1.20 22.69 -32.15
C ASP A 217 -1.09 24.13 -31.60
N SER A 218 -2.19 24.73 -31.20
CA SER A 218 -2.24 26.09 -30.66
C SER A 218 -3.05 26.17 -29.37
N VAL A 219 -2.96 27.29 -28.69
CA VAL A 219 -3.77 27.66 -27.53
C VAL A 219 -4.44 28.98 -27.80
N HIS A 220 -5.72 29.10 -27.44
CA HIS A 220 -6.48 30.33 -27.51
C HIS A 220 -7.21 30.63 -26.20
N LEU A 221 -7.63 31.89 -26.04
CA LEU A 221 -8.51 32.30 -24.93
C LEU A 221 -9.95 31.98 -25.28
N ALA A 222 -10.63 31.29 -24.36
CA ALA A 222 -12.08 31.04 -24.45
C ALA A 222 -12.91 32.21 -23.97
N ASN A 223 -12.28 33.23 -23.36
CA ASN A 223 -12.92 34.48 -22.95
C ASN A 223 -13.21 35.36 -24.16
N ASP A 224 -14.37 36.01 -24.21
CA ASP A 224 -14.68 37.01 -25.20
C ASP A 224 -13.79 38.28 -25.05
N GLU A 225 -13.85 39.18 -26.03
CA GLU A 225 -13.01 40.38 -26.00
C GLU A 225 -13.42 41.39 -24.91
N ALA A 226 -14.68 41.36 -24.48
CA ALA A 226 -15.20 42.23 -23.45
C ALA A 226 -14.88 41.75 -22.02
N PHE A 227 -14.31 40.53 -21.88
CA PHE A 227 -13.99 39.97 -20.58
C PHE A 227 -12.94 40.78 -19.84
N VAL A 228 -13.27 41.16 -18.60
CA VAL A 228 -12.36 41.83 -17.66
C VAL A 228 -12.05 40.87 -16.54
N PRO A 229 -10.76 40.52 -16.36
CA PRO A 229 -10.37 39.60 -15.29
C PRO A 229 -10.57 40.22 -13.91
N ARG A 230 -10.86 39.37 -12.94
CA ARG A 230 -10.77 39.77 -11.53
C ARG A 230 -9.29 40.01 -11.15
N THR A 231 -9.09 41.01 -10.30
CA THR A 231 -7.78 41.27 -9.67
C THR A 231 -7.83 40.95 -8.19
N TRP A 232 -6.78 40.40 -7.70
CA TRP A 232 -6.54 40.05 -6.29
C TRP A 232 -5.44 40.89 -5.68
#